data_3d0c59216f81f23fe95478815e46c87e
#
_entry.id   3d0c59216f81f23fe95478815e46c87e
#
_cell.length_a   1.000
_cell.length_b   1.000
_cell.length_c   1.000
_cell.angle_alpha   90.00
_cell.angle_beta   90.00
_cell.angle_gamma   90.00
#
_symmetry.space_group_name_H-M   'P 1'
#
loop_
_entity.id
_entity.type
_entity.pdbx_description
1 polymer ?
#
loop_
_entity_poly.entity_id
_entity_poly.type
_entity_poly.pdbx_seq_one_letter_code
_entity_poly.pdbx_strand_id
1 'polypeptide(L)'
;MKKKFLLFILFLFPVLLNAQELNNEFKFDIYPNPASEFIILESNTKNIKEFNFQIHSIIGNKINVSSNIISNNKIKFSVKEISNGYYFVIVANDKSKYKKALKFLKK
;
A
#
# COMPACT_ATOMS: atom_id res chain seq x y z
N MET A 1 -43.22 11.14 -27.38
CA MET A 1 -41.98 11.88 -27.31
C MET A 1 -41.41 11.97 -25.93
N LYS A 2 -42.23 12.29 -24.99
CA LYS A 2 -41.72 12.43 -23.63
C LYS A 2 -41.25 11.13 -22.99
N LYS A 3 -41.79 10.02 -23.45
CA LYS A 3 -41.41 8.71 -22.93
C LYS A 3 -40.02 8.29 -23.29
N LYS A 4 -39.49 8.78 -24.41
CA LYS A 4 -38.11 8.45 -24.81
C LYS A 4 -37.08 9.11 -23.92
N PHE A 5 -37.43 10.24 -23.33
CA PHE A 5 -36.54 10.93 -22.45
C PHE A 5 -36.32 10.19 -21.16
N LEU A 6 -37.39 9.61 -20.62
CA LEU A 6 -37.29 8.86 -19.37
C LEU A 6 -36.46 7.59 -19.52
N LEU A 7 -36.61 6.93 -20.67
CA LEU A 7 -35.80 5.74 -20.94
C LEU A 7 -34.31 6.03 -21.03
N PHE A 8 -33.97 7.20 -21.57
CA PHE A 8 -32.59 7.60 -21.70
C PHE A 8 -31.93 7.82 -20.33
N ILE A 9 -32.69 8.40 -19.39
CA ILE A 9 -32.19 8.66 -18.07
C ILE A 9 -31.92 7.36 -17.29
N LEU A 10 -32.78 6.37 -17.49
CA LEU A 10 -32.59 5.07 -16.84
C LEU A 10 -31.35 4.34 -17.31
N PHE A 11 -30.90 4.62 -18.50
CA PHE A 11 -29.73 3.97 -19.04
C PHE A 11 -28.44 4.42 -18.38
N LEU A 12 -28.43 5.58 -17.80
CA LEU A 12 -27.22 6.12 -17.19
C LEU A 12 -26.91 5.55 -15.83
N PHE A 13 -27.91 5.00 -15.16
CA PHE A 13 -27.73 4.50 -13.81
C PHE A 13 -26.79 3.31 -13.67
N PRO A 14 -26.83 2.31 -14.51
CA PRO A 14 -25.98 1.13 -14.33
C PRO A 14 -24.49 1.44 -14.49
N VAL A 15 -24.14 2.48 -15.24
CA VAL A 15 -22.77 2.81 -15.49
C VAL A 15 -22.06 3.31 -14.24
N LEU A 16 -22.79 3.99 -13.38
CA LEU A 16 -22.22 4.53 -12.15
C LEU A 16 -21.93 3.47 -11.11
N LEU A 17 -22.65 2.38 -11.13
CA LEU A 17 -22.45 1.31 -10.15
C LEU A 17 -21.22 0.49 -10.41
N ASN A 18 -20.79 0.43 -11.67
CA ASN A 18 -19.62 -0.37 -12.03
C ASN A 18 -18.32 0.28 -11.64
N ALA A 19 -18.31 1.55 -11.32
CA ALA A 19 -17.09 2.28 -11.03
C ALA A 19 -16.52 1.98 -9.65
N GLN A 20 -17.23 1.24 -8.83
CA GLN A 20 -16.81 1.00 -7.46
C GLN A 20 -16.12 -0.33 -7.22
N GLU A 21 -16.00 -1.14 -8.23
CA GLU A 21 -15.48 -2.45 -8.03
C GLU A 21 -14.01 -2.60 -8.19
N LEU A 22 -13.30 -1.55 -8.37
CA LEU A 22 -11.91 -1.66 -8.67
C LEU A 22 -11.03 -1.64 -7.47
N ASN A 23 -11.39 -2.26 -6.38
CA ASN A 23 -10.66 -2.04 -5.25
C ASN A 23 -9.90 -3.11 -4.70
N ASN A 24 -8.69 -2.84 -4.50
CA ASN A 24 -8.04 -3.35 -3.49
C ASN A 24 -7.82 -4.67 -3.27
N GLU A 25 -6.98 -5.13 -4.04
CA GLU A 25 -6.55 -6.37 -3.93
C GLU A 25 -5.51 -6.61 -2.93
N PHE A 26 -4.69 -5.65 -2.61
CA PHE A 26 -3.52 -5.80 -1.77
C PHE A 26 -3.72 -5.14 -0.42
N LYS A 27 -3.42 -5.88 0.63
CA LYS A 27 -3.43 -5.36 1.99
C LYS A 27 -2.09 -5.64 2.64
N PHE A 28 -1.57 -4.65 3.36
CA PHE A 28 -0.29 -4.75 4.03
C PHE A 28 -0.43 -4.32 5.48
N ASP A 29 0.24 -5.06 6.36
CA ASP A 29 0.33 -4.71 7.77
C ASP A 29 1.78 -4.49 8.13
N ILE A 30 2.04 -3.54 9.02
CA ILE A 30 3.38 -3.28 9.55
C ILE A 30 3.36 -3.56 11.04
N TYR A 31 4.33 -4.33 11.51
CA TYR A 31 4.50 -4.58 12.94
C TYR A 31 5.95 -4.90 13.27
N PRO A 32 6.40 -4.63 14.51
CA PRO A 32 5.67 -3.91 15.55
C PRO A 32 5.58 -2.41 15.21
N ASN A 33 4.56 -1.75 15.72
CA ASN A 33 4.38 -0.33 15.55
C ASN A 33 3.79 0.24 16.82
N PRO A 34 4.57 0.96 17.65
CA PRO A 34 5.90 1.51 17.37
C PRO A 34 6.99 0.46 17.27
N ALA A 35 7.98 0.77 16.45
CA ALA A 35 9.11 -0.09 16.20
C ALA A 35 10.37 0.41 16.89
N SER A 36 11.27 -0.49 17.27
CA SER A 36 12.59 -0.10 17.79
C SER A 36 13.72 -0.63 16.94
N GLU A 37 13.77 -1.93 16.68
CA GLU A 37 14.87 -2.53 15.94
C GLU A 37 14.53 -2.90 14.50
N PHE A 38 13.31 -3.34 14.27
CA PHE A 38 12.88 -3.75 12.94
C PHE A 38 11.38 -3.54 12.77
N ILE A 39 10.95 -3.58 11.53
CA ILE A 39 9.55 -3.74 11.18
C ILE A 39 9.42 -4.91 10.23
N ILE A 40 8.27 -5.55 10.27
CA ILE A 40 7.88 -6.57 9.31
C ILE A 40 6.69 -6.03 8.55
N LEU A 41 6.76 -6.13 7.24
CA LEU A 41 5.66 -5.80 6.36
C LEU A 41 5.09 -7.11 5.87
N GLU A 42 3.84 -7.36 6.18
CA GLU A 42 3.15 -8.59 5.80
C GLU A 42 2.05 -8.27 4.81
N SER A 43 1.99 -9.05 3.74
CA SER A 43 1.01 -8.87 2.67
C SER A 43 -0.02 -9.99 2.69
N ASN A 44 -1.23 -9.70 2.22
CA ASN A 44 -2.24 -10.73 2.00
C ASN A 44 -1.98 -11.53 0.73
N THR A 45 -1.02 -11.13 -0.09
CA THR A 45 -0.64 -11.87 -1.29
C THR A 45 0.61 -12.69 -1.03
N LYS A 46 0.80 -13.75 -1.79
CA LYS A 46 1.94 -14.64 -1.59
C LYS A 46 3.16 -14.26 -2.43
N ASN A 47 3.09 -13.15 -3.15
CA ASN A 47 4.19 -12.78 -4.03
C ASN A 47 4.81 -11.45 -3.63
N ILE A 48 5.43 -11.44 -2.45
CA ILE A 48 6.05 -10.22 -1.94
C ILE A 48 7.14 -9.70 -2.88
N LYS A 49 7.75 -10.58 -3.66
CA LYS A 49 8.84 -10.22 -4.58
C LYS A 49 8.39 -9.38 -5.77
N GLU A 50 7.10 -9.34 -6.02
CA GLU A 50 6.58 -8.52 -7.11
C GLU A 50 6.47 -7.05 -6.75
N PHE A 51 6.72 -6.71 -5.51
CA PHE A 51 6.60 -5.34 -5.04
C PHE A 51 7.96 -4.72 -4.80
N ASN A 52 8.01 -3.41 -4.96
CA ASN A 52 9.16 -2.59 -4.58
C ASN A 52 8.83 -1.88 -3.29
N PHE A 53 9.80 -1.80 -2.40
CA PHE A 53 9.60 -1.19 -1.09
C PHE A 53 10.66 -0.13 -0.86
N GLN A 54 10.27 1.00 -0.30
CA GLN A 54 11.18 2.05 0.09
C GLN A 54 10.72 2.63 1.42
N ILE A 55 11.66 3.03 2.26
CA ILE A 55 11.34 3.74 3.48
C ILE A 55 11.64 5.22 3.26
N HIS A 56 10.68 6.07 3.60
CA HIS A 56 10.82 7.52 3.45
C HIS A 56 10.58 8.20 4.78
N SER A 57 11.29 9.28 5.03
CA SER A 57 11.03 10.15 6.17
C SER A 57 9.72 10.90 5.95
N ILE A 58 9.27 11.60 7.00
CA ILE A 58 8.00 12.34 6.93
C ILE A 58 8.06 13.45 5.87
N ILE A 59 9.24 13.97 5.58
CA ILE A 59 9.40 15.02 4.56
C ILE A 59 9.72 14.46 3.17
N GLY A 60 9.69 13.12 3.03
CA GLY A 60 9.79 12.51 1.71
C GLY A 60 11.18 12.08 1.28
N ASN A 61 12.18 12.15 2.15
CA ASN A 61 13.54 11.70 1.81
C ASN A 61 13.60 10.17 1.93
N LYS A 62 14.20 9.55 0.93
CA LYS A 62 14.42 8.11 0.97
C LYS A 62 15.47 7.77 2.02
N ILE A 63 15.18 6.78 2.84
CA ILE A 63 16.07 6.31 3.89
C ILE A 63 16.56 4.92 3.51
N ASN A 64 17.86 4.73 3.47
CA ASN A 64 18.45 3.43 3.15
C ASN A 64 18.57 2.59 4.41
N VAL A 65 17.90 1.45 4.41
CA VAL A 65 17.98 0.49 5.49
C VAL A 65 18.14 -0.90 4.89
N SER A 66 18.71 -1.82 5.65
CA SER A 66 18.82 -3.19 5.18
C SER A 66 17.47 -3.90 5.30
N SER A 67 17.21 -4.81 4.38
CA SER A 67 15.98 -5.57 4.38
C SER A 67 16.25 -6.99 3.92
N ASN A 68 15.38 -7.90 4.33
CA ASN A 68 15.40 -9.26 3.82
C ASN A 68 14.01 -9.85 3.80
N ILE A 69 13.76 -10.65 2.77
CA ILE A 69 12.50 -11.35 2.62
C ILE A 69 12.55 -12.58 3.53
N ILE A 70 11.57 -12.71 4.41
CA ILE A 70 11.54 -13.81 5.37
C ILE A 70 10.53 -14.89 5.00
N SER A 71 9.59 -14.58 4.10
CA SER A 71 8.66 -15.59 3.56
C SER A 71 8.07 -15.06 2.27
N ASN A 72 7.15 -15.82 1.67
CA ASN A 72 6.51 -15.41 0.44
C ASN A 72 5.68 -14.12 0.58
N ASN A 73 5.30 -13.79 1.79
CA ASN A 73 4.43 -12.63 2.01
C ASN A 73 4.96 -11.69 3.09
N LYS A 74 6.22 -11.83 3.51
CA LYS A 74 6.78 -10.99 4.57
C LYS A 74 8.17 -10.50 4.22
N ILE A 75 8.41 -9.22 4.49
CA ILE A 75 9.74 -8.63 4.35
C ILE A 75 10.06 -7.88 5.65
N LYS A 76 11.31 -7.98 6.09
CA LYS A 76 11.78 -7.35 7.30
C LYS A 76 12.74 -6.22 6.96
N PHE A 77 12.55 -5.08 7.61
CA PHE A 77 13.45 -3.94 7.47
C PHE A 77 14.10 -3.65 8.82
N SER A 78 15.40 -3.42 8.80
CA SER A 78 16.12 -3.02 10.00
C SER A 78 15.98 -1.51 10.17
N VAL A 79 15.40 -1.08 11.28
CA VAL A 79 15.20 0.35 11.55
C VAL A 79 15.98 0.81 12.78
N LYS A 80 16.87 -0.02 13.25
CA LYS A 80 17.63 0.24 14.48
C LYS A 80 18.43 1.53 14.39
N GLU A 81 19.01 1.79 13.23
CA GLU A 81 19.93 2.92 13.05
C GLU A 81 19.29 4.25 12.70
N ILE A 82 18.00 4.26 12.41
CA ILE A 82 17.32 5.51 12.05
C ILE A 82 16.85 6.24 13.30
N SER A 83 16.70 7.54 13.21
CA SER A 83 16.29 8.34 14.37
C SER A 83 14.82 8.13 14.69
N ASN A 84 14.44 8.47 15.91
CA ASN A 84 13.05 8.34 16.33
C ASN A 84 12.15 9.28 15.54
N GLY A 85 10.97 8.82 15.23
CA GLY A 85 10.00 9.63 14.51
C GLY A 85 9.12 8.81 13.61
N TYR A 86 8.30 9.49 12.81
CA TYR A 86 7.41 8.85 11.88
C TYR A 86 8.07 8.66 10.52
N TYR A 87 7.75 7.54 9.90
CA TYR A 87 8.27 7.17 8.58
C TYR A 87 7.16 6.52 7.78
N PHE A 88 7.40 6.40 6.48
CA PHE A 88 6.49 5.70 5.59
C PHE A 88 7.21 4.56 4.91
N VAL A 89 6.53 3.43 4.74
CA VAL A 89 6.94 2.40 3.81
C VAL A 89 6.13 2.63 2.53
N ILE A 90 6.82 2.88 1.44
CA ILE A 90 6.20 3.07 0.13
C ILE A 90 6.22 1.71 -0.56
N VAL A 91 5.04 1.19 -0.87
CA VAL A 91 4.88 -0.09 -1.54
C VAL A 91 4.40 0.19 -2.95
N ALA A 92 5.07 -0.38 -3.93
CA ALA A 92 4.71 -0.18 -5.33
C ALA A 92 4.80 -1.47 -6.12
N ASN A 93 3.93 -1.61 -7.09
CA ASN A 93 3.96 -2.72 -8.04
C ASN A 93 3.78 -2.12 -9.44
N ASP A 94 4.82 -2.22 -10.26
CA ASP A 94 4.82 -1.59 -11.57
C ASP A 94 3.82 -2.21 -12.52
N LYS A 95 3.57 -3.50 -12.41
CA LYS A 95 2.67 -4.18 -13.34
C LYS A 95 1.22 -3.78 -13.13
N SER A 96 0.80 -3.64 -11.89
CA SER A 96 -0.57 -3.28 -11.56
C SER A 96 -0.73 -1.79 -11.29
N LYS A 97 0.34 -1.03 -11.35
CA LYS A 97 0.36 0.40 -11.06
C LYS A 97 -0.15 0.72 -9.66
N TYR A 98 0.05 -0.21 -8.77
CA TYR A 98 -0.33 -0.04 -7.38
C TYR A 98 0.75 0.74 -6.64
N LYS A 99 0.33 1.67 -5.80
CA LYS A 99 1.26 2.41 -4.94
C LYS A 99 0.54 2.81 -3.67
N LYS A 100 1.19 2.57 -2.54
CA LYS A 100 0.61 2.90 -1.24
C LYS A 100 1.70 3.29 -0.25
N ALA A 101 1.40 4.22 0.63
CA ALA A 101 2.28 4.62 1.73
C ALA A 101 1.68 4.15 3.04
N LEU A 102 2.49 3.47 3.85
CA LEU A 102 2.08 2.96 5.15
C LEU A 102 2.94 3.62 6.21
N LYS A 103 2.31 4.19 7.21
CA LYS A 103 3.01 4.97 8.23
C LYS A 103 3.37 4.11 9.43
N PHE A 104 4.54 4.34 9.99
CA PHE A 104 4.92 3.70 11.25
C PHE A 104 5.73 4.67 12.11
N LEU A 105 5.79 4.37 13.39
CA LEU A 105 6.53 5.17 14.37
C LEU A 105 7.75 4.39 14.83
N LYS A 106 8.93 5.05 14.77
CA LYS A 106 10.16 4.50 15.32
C LYS A 106 10.43 5.18 16.66
N LYS A 107 10.61 4.39 17.66
CA LYS A 107 10.96 4.89 19.00
C LYS A 107 12.27 4.35 19.51
#